data_4a360bffed6c24238ffd63378bcea6a8
#
_entry.id   4a360bffed6c24238ffd63378bcea6a8
#
_cell.length_a   1.000
_cell.length_b   1.000
_cell.length_c   1.000
_cell.angle_alpha   90.00
_cell.angle_beta   90.00
_cell.angle_gamma   90.00
#
_symmetry.space_group_name_H-M   'P 1'
#
loop_
_entity.id
_entity.type
_entity.pdbx_description
1 polymer ?
#
loop_
_entity_poly.entity_id
_entity_poly.type
_entity_poly.pdbx_seq_one_letter_code
_entity_poly.pdbx_strand_id
1 'polypeptide(L)'
;IIDWTHRFNNMQQHSGEHIFSGIVHSRFGYDNVGFHLSDNIVTMDFNGVLTADEVREVETAVNEVIVKNLPVGITYPSKEELKTLDYRSKIEIEGQVRIVTIPGVDVCACCAPHVKKTGEIGMLNVQSFSNYKGGVRISILSGFRALEEERKKSQVISSISGTLSANQELLPELVEKLKQSNQDLKYKLAQAKQKLVEQKMKEIPADQENVLLFETDLDTPVMRNAINGLVETHAGICGIFVEKEEGGYNFIIGSKTKDCREIATLLREKTGARGGGSAAMIQGSVSAEEKDLRELLA
;
A
#
# COMPACT_ATOMS: atom_id res chain seq x y z
N ILE A 1 -26.73 31.97 1.10
CA ILE A 1 -27.09 30.91 2.09
C ILE A 1 -25.80 30.23 2.48
N ILE A 2 -25.56 30.08 3.78
CA ILE A 2 -24.35 29.36 4.29
C ILE A 2 -24.71 27.88 4.41
N ASP A 3 -23.89 26.98 3.86
CA ASP A 3 -23.95 25.56 4.18
C ASP A 3 -23.44 25.38 5.62
N TRP A 4 -24.37 25.24 6.54
CA TRP A 4 -24.06 25.13 7.96
C TRP A 4 -23.37 23.81 8.28
N THR A 5 -23.73 22.72 7.62
CA THR A 5 -23.13 21.40 7.86
C THR A 5 -21.65 21.41 7.49
N HIS A 6 -21.31 21.88 6.30
CA HIS A 6 -19.92 22.01 5.85
C HIS A 6 -19.13 22.97 6.75
N ARG A 7 -19.72 24.13 7.09
CA ARG A 7 -19.10 25.10 8.00
C ARG A 7 -18.81 24.51 9.37
N PHE A 8 -19.79 23.83 9.98
CA PHE A 8 -19.64 23.26 11.31
C PHE A 8 -18.60 22.13 11.33
N ASN A 9 -18.60 21.25 10.32
CA ASN A 9 -17.57 20.24 10.17
C ASN A 9 -16.17 20.88 10.12
N ASN A 10 -15.97 21.96 9.37
CA ASN A 10 -14.68 22.65 9.32
C ASN A 10 -14.33 23.31 10.67
N MET A 11 -15.30 23.85 11.40
CA MET A 11 -15.08 24.36 12.75
C MET A 11 -14.64 23.27 13.73
N GLN A 12 -15.20 22.05 13.64
CA GLN A 12 -14.78 20.90 14.45
C GLN A 12 -13.31 20.54 14.13
N GLN A 13 -12.93 20.44 12.85
CA GLN A 13 -11.57 20.14 12.44
C GLN A 13 -10.58 21.17 12.97
N HIS A 14 -10.88 22.44 12.74
CA HIS A 14 -9.99 23.54 13.08
C HIS A 14 -9.82 23.69 14.60
N SER A 15 -10.91 23.55 15.37
CA SER A 15 -10.84 23.62 16.83
C SER A 15 -10.11 22.40 17.42
N GLY A 16 -10.26 21.23 16.82
CA GLY A 16 -9.48 20.04 17.17
C GLY A 16 -7.98 20.23 16.92
N GLU A 17 -7.62 20.84 15.78
CA GLU A 17 -6.22 21.21 15.47
C GLU A 17 -5.63 22.13 16.55
N HIS A 18 -6.36 23.16 16.98
CA HIS A 18 -5.90 24.09 18.00
C HIS A 18 -5.61 23.39 19.33
N ILE A 19 -6.47 22.48 19.79
CA ILE A 19 -6.24 21.70 21.00
C ILE A 19 -4.99 20.81 20.83
N PHE A 20 -4.90 20.12 19.71
CA PHE A 20 -3.75 19.23 19.41
C PHE A 20 -2.44 20.01 19.40
N SER A 21 -2.41 21.11 18.64
CA SER A 21 -1.21 21.95 18.53
C SER A 21 -0.82 22.62 19.85
N GLY A 22 -1.81 23.05 20.65
CA GLY A 22 -1.57 23.61 21.99
C GLY A 22 -0.94 22.59 22.94
N ILE A 23 -1.42 21.35 22.94
CA ILE A 23 -0.88 20.26 23.77
C ILE A 23 0.53 19.87 23.29
N VAL A 24 0.76 19.75 22.00
CA VAL A 24 2.10 19.45 21.46
C VAL A 24 3.10 20.55 21.82
N HIS A 25 2.71 21.82 21.66
CA HIS A 25 3.54 22.95 22.03
C HIS A 25 3.86 22.95 23.54
N SER A 26 2.86 22.79 24.39
CA SER A 26 3.06 22.84 25.84
C SER A 26 3.88 21.67 26.40
N ARG A 27 3.75 20.47 25.82
CA ARG A 27 4.44 19.26 26.33
C ARG A 27 5.84 19.06 25.75
N PHE A 28 6.01 19.37 24.46
CA PHE A 28 7.24 19.04 23.73
C PHE A 28 7.99 20.28 23.23
N GLY A 29 7.39 21.47 23.32
CA GLY A 29 7.98 22.71 22.79
C GLY A 29 7.99 22.77 21.26
N TYR A 30 7.20 21.93 20.57
CA TYR A 30 7.17 21.91 19.12
C TYR A 30 6.05 22.80 18.58
N ASP A 31 6.36 23.51 17.48
CA ASP A 31 5.43 24.40 16.82
C ASP A 31 4.79 23.74 15.61
N ASN A 32 3.50 24.03 15.41
CA ASN A 32 2.81 23.71 14.17
C ASN A 32 3.25 24.71 13.07
N VAL A 33 4.12 24.24 12.19
CA VAL A 33 4.70 25.02 11.07
C VAL A 33 3.97 24.85 9.75
N GLY A 34 2.97 23.98 9.68
CA GLY A 34 2.14 23.74 8.51
C GLY A 34 0.77 23.21 8.88
N PHE A 35 -0.28 23.78 8.30
CA PHE A 35 -1.66 23.36 8.51
C PHE A 35 -2.41 23.35 7.19
N HIS A 36 -3.07 22.25 6.89
CA HIS A 36 -3.94 22.13 5.73
C HIS A 36 -5.26 21.48 6.15
N LEU A 37 -6.35 22.18 5.85
CA LEU A 37 -7.71 21.72 6.08
C LEU A 37 -8.38 21.49 4.72
N SER A 38 -8.66 20.23 4.41
CA SER A 38 -9.46 19.85 3.24
C SER A 38 -10.73 19.12 3.66
N ASP A 39 -11.58 18.79 2.71
CA ASP A 39 -12.82 18.06 3.00
C ASP A 39 -12.58 16.62 3.46
N ASN A 40 -11.47 16.01 3.04
CA ASN A 40 -11.17 14.60 3.30
C ASN A 40 -10.24 14.39 4.49
N ILE A 41 -9.29 15.30 4.71
CA ILE A 41 -8.24 15.13 5.72
C ILE A 41 -7.74 16.48 6.21
N VAL A 42 -7.30 16.51 7.45
CA VAL A 42 -6.63 17.65 8.05
C VAL A 42 -5.21 17.24 8.41
N THR A 43 -4.23 18.00 7.96
CA THR A 43 -2.82 17.73 8.24
C THR A 43 -2.18 18.86 9.01
N MET A 44 -1.30 18.50 9.95
CA MET A 44 -0.47 19.39 10.75
C MET A 44 0.99 18.97 10.61
N ASP A 45 1.88 19.93 10.41
CA ASP A 45 3.32 19.70 10.36
C ASP A 45 3.97 20.34 11.60
N PHE A 46 4.65 19.54 12.40
CA PHE A 46 5.40 20.02 13.56
C PHE A 46 6.90 20.01 13.28
N ASN A 47 7.62 20.96 13.88
CA ASN A 47 9.08 21.11 13.74
C ASN A 47 9.90 20.16 14.63
N GLY A 48 9.25 19.20 15.30
CA GLY A 48 9.88 18.17 16.10
C GLY A 48 9.30 16.79 15.80
N VAL A 49 10.03 15.73 16.16
CA VAL A 49 9.64 14.33 15.94
C VAL A 49 8.88 13.82 17.16
N LEU A 50 7.76 13.14 16.91
CA LEU A 50 6.97 12.44 17.92
C LEU A 50 6.97 10.95 17.63
N THR A 51 7.07 10.16 18.70
CA THR A 51 6.89 8.70 18.65
C THR A 51 5.43 8.31 18.55
N ALA A 52 5.15 7.06 18.22
CA ALA A 52 3.78 6.54 18.17
C ALA A 52 3.06 6.63 19.53
N ASP A 53 3.78 6.42 20.62
CA ASP A 53 3.23 6.50 21.97
C ASP A 53 2.90 7.94 22.33
N GLU A 54 3.80 8.90 22.06
CA GLU A 54 3.55 10.33 22.29
C GLU A 54 2.36 10.84 21.46
N VAL A 55 2.21 10.40 20.21
CA VAL A 55 1.05 10.76 19.38
C VAL A 55 -0.24 10.25 20.01
N ARG A 56 -0.27 9.00 20.52
CA ARG A 56 -1.43 8.43 21.23
C ARG A 56 -1.74 9.16 22.54
N GLU A 57 -0.72 9.56 23.28
CA GLU A 57 -0.90 10.35 24.51
C GLU A 57 -1.48 11.73 24.22
N VAL A 58 -1.03 12.39 23.13
CA VAL A 58 -1.60 13.66 22.68
C VAL A 58 -3.06 13.49 22.25
N GLU A 59 -3.36 12.48 21.44
CA GLU A 59 -4.71 12.17 21.00
C GLU A 59 -5.66 11.95 22.19
N THR A 60 -5.21 11.20 23.19
CA THR A 60 -5.97 10.96 24.43
C THR A 60 -6.21 12.28 25.17
N ALA A 61 -5.17 13.08 25.36
CA ALA A 61 -5.29 14.36 26.04
C ALA A 61 -6.19 15.37 25.31
N VAL A 62 -6.21 15.36 23.97
CA VAL A 62 -7.14 16.16 23.17
C VAL A 62 -8.58 15.74 23.46
N ASN A 63 -8.88 14.46 23.47
CA ASN A 63 -10.22 13.95 23.74
C ASN A 63 -10.66 14.22 25.19
N GLU A 64 -9.75 14.20 26.15
CA GLU A 64 -10.04 14.66 27.53
C GLU A 64 -10.45 16.13 27.58
N VAL A 65 -9.77 17.01 26.81
CA VAL A 65 -10.14 18.43 26.69
C VAL A 65 -11.52 18.58 26.04
N ILE A 66 -11.82 17.78 25.02
CA ILE A 66 -13.14 17.77 24.37
C ILE A 66 -14.23 17.43 25.40
N VAL A 67 -14.03 16.39 26.19
CA VAL A 67 -14.98 15.93 27.22
C VAL A 67 -15.17 16.98 28.32
N LYS A 68 -14.15 17.76 28.68
CA LYS A 68 -14.25 18.87 29.65
C LYS A 68 -15.21 20.00 29.21
N ASN A 69 -15.53 20.05 27.92
CA ASN A 69 -16.48 21.02 27.35
C ASN A 69 -16.15 22.49 27.69
N LEU A 70 -14.90 22.86 27.58
CA LEU A 70 -14.36 24.18 27.89
C LEU A 70 -14.89 25.25 26.93
N PRO A 71 -15.07 26.51 27.36
CA PRO A 71 -15.44 27.59 26.45
C PRO A 71 -14.28 27.92 25.51
N VAL A 72 -14.59 28.23 24.24
CA VAL A 72 -13.65 28.77 23.26
C VAL A 72 -13.86 30.29 23.21
N GLY A 73 -12.96 31.02 23.82
CA GLY A 73 -13.01 32.48 23.92
C GLY A 73 -12.43 33.15 22.68
N ILE A 74 -13.01 34.29 22.30
CA ILE A 74 -12.47 35.12 21.21
C ILE A 74 -12.33 36.54 21.77
N THR A 75 -11.12 37.08 21.66
CA THR A 75 -10.81 38.45 22.09
C THR A 75 -10.05 39.21 21.00
N TYR A 76 -10.05 40.53 21.13
CA TYR A 76 -9.30 41.44 20.24
C TYR A 76 -8.48 42.38 21.13
N PRO A 77 -7.34 41.90 21.67
CA PRO A 77 -6.48 42.67 22.57
C PRO A 77 -5.91 43.92 21.89
N SER A 78 -5.66 44.96 22.70
CA SER A 78 -4.89 46.14 22.26
C SER A 78 -3.43 45.81 21.97
N LYS A 79 -2.70 46.68 21.31
CA LYS A 79 -1.27 46.49 21.04
C LYS A 79 -0.44 46.36 22.32
N GLU A 80 -0.85 47.04 23.37
CA GLU A 80 -0.20 46.99 24.69
C GLU A 80 -0.42 45.65 25.37
N GLU A 81 -1.65 45.13 25.35
CA GLU A 81 -1.99 43.82 25.90
C GLU A 81 -1.32 42.69 25.17
N LEU A 82 -1.17 42.78 23.85
CA LEU A 82 -0.46 41.77 23.02
C LEU A 82 1.03 41.64 23.38
N LYS A 83 1.67 42.70 23.89
CA LYS A 83 3.09 42.62 24.30
C LYS A 83 3.33 41.73 25.51
N THR A 84 2.30 41.56 26.32
CA THR A 84 2.37 40.77 27.58
C THR A 84 1.64 39.44 27.49
N LEU A 85 0.89 39.22 26.41
CA LEU A 85 0.14 37.99 26.19
C LEU A 85 1.07 36.96 25.54
N ASP A 86 1.21 35.81 26.17
CA ASP A 86 1.85 34.64 25.59
C ASP A 86 0.84 33.92 24.67
N TYR A 87 1.09 33.96 23.36
CA TYR A 87 0.22 33.34 22.37
C TYR A 87 1.03 32.80 21.18
N ARG A 88 0.53 31.71 20.61
CA ARG A 88 1.10 31.15 19.38
C ARG A 88 0.61 31.94 18.16
N SER A 89 1.49 32.13 17.18
CA SER A 89 1.15 32.69 15.88
C SER A 89 1.98 32.00 14.79
N LYS A 90 1.34 31.71 13.65
CA LYS A 90 2.04 31.15 12.49
C LYS A 90 2.64 32.21 11.57
N ILE A 91 2.20 33.46 11.70
CA ILE A 91 2.59 34.59 10.87
C ILE A 91 2.64 35.86 11.71
N GLU A 92 3.43 36.83 11.31
CA GLU A 92 3.28 38.22 11.80
C GLU A 92 1.97 38.81 11.28
N ILE A 93 1.18 39.40 12.18
CA ILE A 93 -0.11 39.98 11.86
C ILE A 93 -0.02 41.49 11.93
N GLU A 94 -0.22 42.16 10.81
CA GLU A 94 -0.40 43.59 10.77
C GLU A 94 -1.86 43.98 11.09
N GLY A 95 -2.05 44.94 11.98
CA GLY A 95 -3.39 45.44 12.34
C GLY A 95 -3.98 44.79 13.58
N GLN A 96 -5.30 44.59 13.58
CA GLN A 96 -6.03 44.02 14.71
C GLN A 96 -5.88 42.50 14.81
N VAL A 97 -5.27 42.03 15.89
CA VAL A 97 -5.07 40.59 16.14
C VAL A 97 -6.31 40.00 16.83
N ARG A 98 -6.84 38.92 16.26
CA ARG A 98 -7.90 38.12 16.88
C ARG A 98 -7.27 36.94 17.61
N ILE A 99 -7.48 36.86 18.92
CA ILE A 99 -6.96 35.77 19.78
C ILE A 99 -8.09 34.80 20.05
N VAL A 100 -7.83 33.52 19.85
CA VAL A 100 -8.68 32.39 20.23
C VAL A 100 -8.04 31.72 21.43
N THR A 101 -8.80 31.58 22.53
CA THR A 101 -8.34 31.01 23.79
C THR A 101 -9.17 29.80 24.17
N ILE A 102 -8.49 28.69 24.42
CA ILE A 102 -9.03 27.49 25.08
C ILE A 102 -8.34 27.42 26.45
N PRO A 103 -9.01 27.71 27.57
CA PRO A 103 -8.37 27.89 28.88
C PRO A 103 -7.50 26.71 29.29
N GLY A 104 -6.24 26.99 29.61
CA GLY A 104 -5.25 25.98 30.01
C GLY A 104 -4.78 25.03 28.92
N VAL A 105 -5.13 25.30 27.65
CA VAL A 105 -4.80 24.42 26.52
C VAL A 105 -4.11 25.17 25.39
N ASP A 106 -4.71 26.25 24.89
CA ASP A 106 -4.18 27.00 23.76
C ASP A 106 -4.59 28.47 23.79
N VAL A 107 -3.66 29.34 23.46
CA VAL A 107 -3.87 30.75 23.14
C VAL A 107 -3.20 31.03 21.81
N CYS A 108 -4.00 31.35 20.79
CA CYS A 108 -3.45 31.44 19.43
C CYS A 108 -4.09 32.58 18.61
N ALA A 109 -3.27 33.26 17.84
CA ALA A 109 -3.75 34.22 16.86
C ALA A 109 -4.37 33.48 15.67
N CYS A 110 -5.69 33.64 15.48
CA CYS A 110 -6.41 32.94 14.44
C CYS A 110 -7.66 33.68 13.96
N CYS A 111 -7.86 33.77 12.64
CA CYS A 111 -9.00 34.48 12.03
C CYS A 111 -10.16 33.58 11.63
N ALA A 112 -9.95 32.27 11.55
CA ALA A 112 -10.96 31.33 11.06
C ALA A 112 -12.03 30.99 12.12
N PRO A 113 -13.18 30.44 11.73
CA PRO A 113 -14.25 30.06 12.66
C PRO A 113 -13.89 28.87 13.55
N HIS A 114 -14.37 28.92 14.79
CA HIS A 114 -14.24 27.86 15.80
C HIS A 114 -15.61 27.47 16.37
N VAL A 115 -15.67 26.31 17.01
CA VAL A 115 -16.81 25.93 17.88
C VAL A 115 -16.86 26.83 19.11
N LYS A 116 -18.00 26.91 19.76
CA LYS A 116 -18.18 27.73 20.99
C LYS A 116 -17.64 27.05 22.24
N LYS A 117 -17.69 25.73 22.27
CA LYS A 117 -17.18 24.89 23.35
C LYS A 117 -16.45 23.66 22.79
N THR A 118 -15.44 23.19 23.52
CA THR A 118 -14.66 22.02 23.07
C THR A 118 -15.51 20.76 22.89
N GLY A 119 -16.57 20.58 23.67
CA GLY A 119 -17.49 19.45 23.51
C GLY A 119 -18.23 19.40 22.17
N GLU A 120 -18.38 20.54 21.46
CA GLU A 120 -18.99 20.57 20.13
C GLU A 120 -18.07 19.94 19.05
N ILE A 121 -16.78 19.70 19.36
CA ILE A 121 -15.86 18.95 18.49
C ILE A 121 -16.29 17.49 18.40
N GLY A 122 -16.85 16.93 19.49
CA GLY A 122 -17.27 15.55 19.58
C GLY A 122 -16.14 14.59 19.92
N MET A 123 -15.29 14.29 18.96
CA MET A 123 -14.08 13.48 19.13
C MET A 123 -12.98 13.94 18.15
N LEU A 124 -11.74 13.61 18.46
CA LEU A 124 -10.62 13.71 17.52
C LEU A 124 -9.95 12.34 17.39
N ASN A 125 -9.62 11.97 16.17
CA ASN A 125 -8.93 10.73 15.87
C ASN A 125 -7.72 11.01 14.95
N VAL A 126 -6.56 10.48 15.31
CA VAL A 126 -5.35 10.51 14.48
C VAL A 126 -5.44 9.43 13.42
N GLN A 127 -5.46 9.82 12.16
CA GLN A 127 -5.56 8.89 11.03
C GLN A 127 -4.19 8.30 10.65
N SER A 128 -3.15 9.14 10.66
CA SER A 128 -1.78 8.73 10.35
C SER A 128 -0.79 9.76 10.85
N PHE A 129 0.46 9.33 11.00
CA PHE A 129 1.59 10.24 11.22
C PHE A 129 2.83 9.67 10.50
N SER A 130 3.73 10.56 10.09
CA SER A 130 4.98 10.18 9.42
C SER A 130 6.04 11.27 9.60
N ASN A 131 7.31 10.89 9.53
CA ASN A 131 8.40 11.86 9.51
C ASN A 131 8.30 12.77 8.30
N TYR A 132 8.43 14.07 8.50
CA TYR A 132 8.32 15.07 7.45
C TYR A 132 9.21 16.27 7.71
N LYS A 133 10.12 16.58 6.78
CA LYS A 133 11.02 17.76 6.80
C LYS A 133 11.73 18.01 8.13
N GLY A 134 12.24 16.95 8.77
CA GLY A 134 12.95 17.04 10.05
C GLY A 134 12.05 17.07 11.28
N GLY A 135 10.74 16.99 11.10
CA GLY A 135 9.73 16.88 12.14
C GLY A 135 8.72 15.78 11.82
N VAL A 136 7.47 15.99 12.20
CA VAL A 136 6.38 15.03 11.98
C VAL A 136 5.18 15.68 11.30
N ARG A 137 4.60 15.00 10.31
CA ARG A 137 3.28 15.29 9.76
C ARG A 137 2.26 14.38 10.41
N ILE A 138 1.19 14.96 10.94
CA ILE A 138 0.09 14.26 11.58
C ILE A 138 -1.20 14.58 10.82
N SER A 139 -1.96 13.54 10.52
CA SER A 139 -3.27 13.64 9.89
C SER A 139 -4.34 13.33 10.92
N ILE A 140 -5.34 14.21 11.04
CA ILE A 140 -6.45 14.06 11.98
C ILE A 140 -7.80 14.18 11.29
N LEU A 141 -8.81 13.63 11.94
CA LEU A 141 -10.20 13.93 11.71
C LEU A 141 -10.90 14.22 13.04
N SER A 142 -11.85 15.15 13.04
CA SER A 142 -12.65 15.50 14.20
C SER A 142 -14.15 15.38 13.92
N GLY A 143 -14.96 15.22 14.97
CA GLY A 143 -16.40 15.27 14.92
C GLY A 143 -17.05 14.28 13.98
N PHE A 144 -17.97 14.75 13.16
CA PHE A 144 -18.71 13.89 12.23
C PHE A 144 -17.82 13.23 11.18
N ARG A 145 -16.71 13.87 10.75
CA ARG A 145 -15.77 13.24 9.82
C ARG A 145 -15.02 12.08 10.48
N ALA A 146 -14.63 12.22 11.75
CA ALA A 146 -14.01 11.13 12.50
C ALA A 146 -15.01 9.96 12.69
N LEU A 147 -16.25 10.25 13.03
CA LEU A 147 -17.31 9.24 13.17
C LEU A 147 -17.57 8.48 11.87
N GLU A 148 -17.62 9.19 10.74
CA GLU A 148 -17.82 8.57 9.42
C GLU A 148 -16.65 7.66 9.04
N GLU A 149 -15.43 8.07 9.32
CA GLU A 149 -14.26 7.26 9.05
C GLU A 149 -14.21 6.00 9.90
N GLU A 150 -14.56 6.09 11.18
CA GLU A 150 -14.68 4.91 12.06
C GLU A 150 -15.78 3.95 11.61
N ARG A 151 -16.90 4.47 11.09
CA ARG A 151 -17.94 3.63 10.47
C ARG A 151 -17.42 2.87 9.26
N LYS A 152 -16.68 3.53 8.37
CA LYS A 152 -16.07 2.88 7.21
C LYS A 152 -15.09 1.77 7.63
N LYS A 153 -14.20 2.05 8.58
CA LYS A 153 -13.29 1.04 9.14
C LYS A 153 -14.05 -0.16 9.72
N SER A 154 -15.09 0.10 10.51
CA SER A 154 -15.95 -0.96 11.07
C SER A 154 -16.64 -1.79 9.99
N GLN A 155 -17.12 -1.18 8.90
CA GLN A 155 -17.73 -1.90 7.78
C GLN A 155 -16.72 -2.80 7.06
N VAL A 156 -15.50 -2.31 6.80
CA VAL A 156 -14.43 -3.10 6.19
C VAL A 156 -14.08 -4.31 7.08
N ILE A 157 -13.87 -4.08 8.37
CA ILE A 157 -13.56 -5.16 9.33
C ILE A 157 -14.70 -6.18 9.36
N SER A 158 -15.97 -5.74 9.44
CA SER A 158 -17.14 -6.63 9.44
C SER A 158 -17.23 -7.46 8.15
N SER A 159 -16.93 -6.86 7.00
CA SER A 159 -16.91 -7.56 5.71
C SER A 159 -15.83 -8.66 5.68
N ILE A 160 -14.61 -8.36 6.17
CA ILE A 160 -13.54 -9.36 6.27
C ILE A 160 -13.92 -10.47 7.26
N SER A 161 -14.48 -10.11 8.42
CA SER A 161 -14.98 -11.07 9.41
C SER A 161 -16.02 -12.02 8.80
N GLY A 162 -16.98 -11.48 8.05
CA GLY A 162 -17.97 -12.26 7.33
C GLY A 162 -17.35 -13.21 6.30
N THR A 163 -16.42 -12.72 5.50
CA THR A 163 -15.71 -13.53 4.49
C THR A 163 -14.93 -14.69 5.11
N LEU A 164 -14.28 -14.45 6.24
CA LEU A 164 -13.46 -15.44 6.94
C LEU A 164 -14.27 -16.26 7.97
N SER A 165 -15.55 -15.95 8.18
CA SER A 165 -16.42 -16.54 9.21
C SER A 165 -15.75 -16.53 10.59
N ALA A 166 -15.17 -15.40 10.98
CA ALA A 166 -14.35 -15.27 12.17
C ALA A 166 -14.63 -13.99 12.97
N ASN A 167 -14.33 -14.01 14.26
CA ASN A 167 -14.34 -12.84 15.11
C ASN A 167 -13.22 -11.87 14.72
N GLN A 168 -13.42 -10.58 14.93
CA GLN A 168 -12.48 -9.52 14.57
C GLN A 168 -11.08 -9.71 15.18
N GLU A 169 -11.01 -10.20 16.40
CA GLU A 169 -9.76 -10.46 17.14
C GLU A 169 -8.88 -11.50 16.47
N LEU A 170 -9.50 -12.47 15.77
CA LEU A 170 -8.80 -13.57 15.09
C LEU A 170 -8.38 -13.23 13.66
N LEU A 171 -8.81 -12.09 13.11
CA LEU A 171 -8.52 -11.71 11.72
C LEU A 171 -7.03 -11.67 11.38
N PRO A 172 -6.15 -11.08 12.20
CA PRO A 172 -4.72 -11.05 11.89
C PRO A 172 -4.12 -12.45 11.75
N GLU A 173 -4.46 -13.36 12.68
CA GLU A 173 -3.99 -14.74 12.66
C GLU A 173 -4.49 -15.50 11.43
N LEU A 174 -5.79 -15.36 11.11
CA LEU A 174 -6.40 -16.05 9.98
C LEU A 174 -5.88 -15.55 8.63
N VAL A 175 -5.60 -14.26 8.49
CA VAL A 175 -4.98 -13.70 7.30
C VAL A 175 -3.57 -14.27 7.10
N GLU A 176 -2.75 -14.35 8.15
CA GLU A 176 -1.41 -14.94 8.05
C GLU A 176 -1.48 -16.45 7.74
N LYS A 177 -2.40 -17.18 8.35
CA LYS A 177 -2.66 -18.59 8.05
C LYS A 177 -3.10 -18.81 6.60
N LEU A 178 -3.98 -17.93 6.08
CA LEU A 178 -4.43 -17.99 4.69
C LEU A 178 -3.26 -17.76 3.73
N LYS A 179 -2.42 -16.77 4.03
CA LYS A 179 -1.21 -16.46 3.25
C LYS A 179 -0.25 -17.65 3.22
N GLN A 180 0.03 -18.26 4.37
CA GLN A 180 0.88 -19.44 4.47
C GLN A 180 0.28 -20.63 3.71
N SER A 181 -1.01 -20.90 3.90
CA SER A 181 -1.71 -21.98 3.17
C SER A 181 -1.67 -21.79 1.65
N ASN A 182 -1.79 -20.54 1.18
CA ASN A 182 -1.68 -20.23 -0.26
C ASN A 182 -0.25 -20.52 -0.78
N GLN A 183 0.78 -20.19 -0.01
CA GLN A 183 2.18 -20.50 -0.37
C GLN A 183 2.41 -22.03 -0.43
N ASP A 184 1.91 -22.76 0.56
CA ASP A 184 2.02 -24.23 0.63
C ASP A 184 1.29 -24.89 -0.55
N LEU A 185 0.10 -24.41 -0.90
CA LEU A 185 -0.65 -24.90 -2.05
C LEU A 185 0.08 -24.65 -3.37
N LYS A 186 0.67 -23.48 -3.56
CA LYS A 186 1.49 -23.17 -4.74
C LYS A 186 2.70 -24.10 -4.83
N TYR A 187 3.37 -24.35 -3.73
CA TYR A 187 4.49 -25.28 -3.69
C TYR A 187 4.07 -26.71 -4.04
N LYS A 188 2.98 -27.21 -3.45
CA LYS A 188 2.44 -28.56 -3.75
C LYS A 188 2.00 -28.67 -5.20
N LEU A 189 1.39 -27.62 -5.76
CA LEU A 189 1.00 -27.58 -7.16
C LEU A 189 2.22 -27.66 -8.08
N ALA A 190 3.29 -26.89 -7.80
CA ALA A 190 4.52 -26.95 -8.57
C ALA A 190 5.19 -28.34 -8.53
N GLN A 191 5.20 -28.99 -7.33
CA GLN A 191 5.68 -30.36 -7.22
C GLN A 191 4.82 -31.35 -8.00
N ALA A 192 3.51 -31.22 -7.98
CA ALA A 192 2.60 -32.09 -8.73
C ALA A 192 2.84 -31.95 -10.24
N LYS A 193 2.95 -30.71 -10.74
CA LYS A 193 3.29 -30.42 -12.15
C LYS A 193 4.63 -31.02 -12.54
N GLN A 194 5.65 -30.87 -11.70
CA GLN A 194 6.98 -31.47 -11.96
C GLN A 194 6.90 -32.98 -12.08
N LYS A 195 6.22 -33.68 -11.16
CA LYS A 195 6.06 -35.13 -11.22
C LYS A 195 5.34 -35.60 -12.50
N LEU A 196 4.31 -34.86 -12.94
CA LEU A 196 3.60 -35.17 -14.18
C LEU A 196 4.52 -35.05 -15.39
N VAL A 197 5.33 -33.99 -15.47
CA VAL A 197 6.31 -33.80 -16.55
C VAL A 197 7.36 -34.91 -16.52
N GLU A 198 7.91 -35.25 -15.32
CA GLU A 198 8.86 -36.35 -15.17
C GLU A 198 8.28 -37.70 -15.60
N GLN A 199 7.00 -37.97 -15.37
CA GLN A 199 6.33 -39.16 -15.86
C GLN A 199 6.27 -39.18 -17.41
N LYS A 200 5.82 -38.07 -18.03
CA LYS A 200 5.78 -37.93 -19.48
C LYS A 200 7.19 -38.11 -20.10
N MET A 201 8.21 -37.55 -19.46
CA MET A 201 9.59 -37.70 -19.92
C MET A 201 10.06 -39.15 -19.92
N LYS A 202 9.64 -39.97 -18.96
CA LYS A 202 9.97 -41.41 -18.90
C LYS A 202 9.32 -42.25 -20.00
N GLU A 203 8.26 -41.77 -20.59
CA GLU A 203 7.54 -42.42 -21.69
C GLU A 203 8.18 -42.10 -23.06
N ILE A 204 9.11 -41.15 -23.11
CA ILE A 204 9.80 -40.77 -24.34
C ILE A 204 10.86 -41.83 -24.65
N PRO A 205 10.88 -42.37 -25.88
CA PRO A 205 11.89 -43.36 -26.30
C PRO A 205 13.32 -42.77 -26.23
N ALA A 206 14.24 -43.52 -25.66
CA ALA A 206 15.64 -43.05 -25.46
C ALA A 206 16.39 -42.82 -26.77
N ASP A 207 15.94 -43.37 -27.90
CA ASP A 207 16.49 -43.21 -29.25
C ASP A 207 15.89 -42.00 -30.00
N GLN A 208 14.92 -41.29 -29.41
CA GLN A 208 14.37 -40.08 -29.97
C GLN A 208 15.39 -38.91 -29.82
N GLU A 209 15.92 -38.40 -30.94
CA GLU A 209 16.90 -37.31 -30.88
C GLU A 209 16.28 -35.98 -30.43
N ASN A 210 15.20 -35.51 -31.09
CA ASN A 210 14.54 -34.28 -30.81
C ASN A 210 13.27 -34.50 -29.96
N VAL A 211 13.14 -33.83 -28.86
CA VAL A 211 12.00 -33.93 -27.92
C VAL A 211 11.28 -32.62 -27.82
N LEU A 212 10.02 -32.55 -28.25
CA LEU A 212 9.20 -31.36 -28.16
C LEU A 212 7.91 -31.68 -27.38
N LEU A 213 7.82 -31.11 -26.18
CA LEU A 213 6.64 -31.24 -25.30
C LEU A 213 5.79 -29.99 -25.40
N PHE A 214 4.48 -30.17 -25.53
CA PHE A 214 3.49 -29.08 -25.52
C PHE A 214 2.57 -29.28 -24.34
N GLU A 215 2.49 -28.26 -23.49
CA GLU A 215 1.78 -28.27 -22.22
C GLU A 215 0.90 -27.03 -22.09
N THR A 216 -0.14 -27.12 -21.28
CA THR A 216 -1.09 -26.01 -21.07
C THR A 216 -0.75 -25.15 -19.87
N ASP A 217 -0.09 -25.73 -18.87
CA ASP A 217 0.14 -25.03 -17.59
C ASP A 217 1.42 -25.56 -16.88
N LEU A 218 2.55 -24.95 -17.18
CA LEU A 218 3.82 -25.19 -16.46
C LEU A 218 4.50 -23.89 -16.13
N ASP A 219 5.03 -23.83 -14.92
CA ASP A 219 5.84 -22.69 -14.48
C ASP A 219 7.28 -22.77 -15.06
N THR A 220 7.87 -21.61 -15.35
CA THR A 220 9.22 -21.52 -15.91
C THR A 220 10.30 -22.37 -15.17
N PRO A 221 10.32 -22.42 -13.81
CA PRO A 221 11.25 -23.31 -13.11
C PRO A 221 11.05 -24.81 -13.41
N VAL A 222 9.78 -25.25 -13.53
CA VAL A 222 9.47 -26.65 -13.87
C VAL A 222 9.91 -26.96 -15.30
N MET A 223 9.62 -26.07 -16.26
CA MET A 223 10.09 -26.20 -17.65
C MET A 223 11.61 -26.32 -17.71
N ARG A 224 12.32 -25.44 -16.98
CA ARG A 224 13.79 -25.43 -16.97
C ARG A 224 14.38 -26.72 -16.38
N ASN A 225 13.82 -27.20 -15.29
CA ASN A 225 14.26 -28.46 -14.67
C ASN A 225 14.03 -29.64 -15.61
N ALA A 226 12.90 -29.68 -16.29
CA ALA A 226 12.58 -30.73 -17.25
C ALA A 226 13.54 -30.70 -18.47
N ILE A 227 13.81 -29.52 -19.04
CA ILE A 227 14.80 -29.38 -20.11
C ILE A 227 16.18 -29.83 -19.67
N ASN A 228 16.63 -29.47 -18.48
CA ASN A 228 17.91 -29.95 -17.94
C ASN A 228 17.93 -31.48 -17.85
N GLY A 229 16.84 -32.13 -17.47
CA GLY A 229 16.74 -33.59 -17.47
C GLY A 229 16.74 -34.20 -18.86
N LEU A 230 16.01 -33.64 -19.82
CA LEU A 230 15.92 -34.13 -21.20
C LEU A 230 17.23 -34.03 -21.94
N VAL A 231 17.98 -32.95 -21.82
CA VAL A 231 19.29 -32.78 -22.50
C VAL A 231 20.39 -33.73 -21.97
N GLU A 232 20.19 -34.36 -20.81
CA GLU A 232 21.09 -35.40 -20.31
C GLU A 232 20.88 -36.74 -21.02
N THR A 233 19.67 -37.01 -21.51
CA THR A 233 19.26 -38.30 -22.06
C THR A 233 19.04 -38.29 -23.56
N HIS A 234 18.85 -37.11 -24.17
CA HIS A 234 18.58 -36.96 -25.62
C HIS A 234 19.61 -36.04 -26.26
N ALA A 235 20.15 -36.43 -27.43
CA ALA A 235 21.26 -35.76 -28.09
C ALA A 235 20.82 -34.52 -28.92
N GLY A 236 19.56 -34.43 -29.30
CA GLY A 236 19.06 -33.40 -30.20
C GLY A 236 18.55 -32.14 -29.48
N ILE A 237 17.50 -31.56 -30.01
CA ILE A 237 16.79 -30.39 -29.45
C ILE A 237 15.77 -30.87 -28.46
N CYS A 238 15.81 -30.37 -27.21
CA CYS A 238 14.79 -30.59 -26.21
C CYS A 238 14.04 -29.29 -25.98
N GLY A 239 12.73 -29.26 -26.27
CA GLY A 239 11.89 -28.08 -26.15
C GLY A 239 10.63 -28.36 -25.34
N ILE A 240 10.27 -27.43 -24.44
CA ILE A 240 8.98 -27.40 -23.77
C ILE A 240 8.29 -26.09 -24.14
N PHE A 241 7.06 -26.22 -24.62
CA PHE A 241 6.19 -25.15 -25.07
C PHE A 241 4.95 -25.12 -24.15
N VAL A 242 4.66 -23.99 -23.57
CA VAL A 242 3.48 -23.80 -22.69
C VAL A 242 2.56 -22.78 -23.32
N GLU A 243 1.32 -23.19 -23.52
CA GLU A 243 0.29 -22.39 -24.15
C GLU A 243 0.03 -21.10 -23.35
N LYS A 244 -0.22 -19.99 -24.05
CA LYS A 244 -0.59 -18.70 -23.46
C LYS A 244 -2.08 -18.46 -23.65
N GLU A 245 -2.72 -17.78 -22.69
CA GLU A 245 -4.12 -17.37 -22.77
C GLU A 245 -4.44 -16.55 -24.03
N GLU A 246 -3.49 -15.75 -24.50
CA GLU A 246 -3.60 -14.89 -25.70
C GLU A 246 -3.25 -15.61 -27.00
N GLY A 247 -2.99 -16.92 -26.95
CA GLY A 247 -2.52 -17.75 -28.06
C GLY A 247 -1.00 -17.79 -28.23
N GLY A 248 -0.52 -18.89 -28.88
CA GLY A 248 0.91 -19.19 -28.99
C GLY A 248 1.49 -19.76 -27.70
N TYR A 249 2.83 -19.78 -27.60
CA TYR A 249 3.52 -20.50 -26.54
C TYR A 249 4.63 -19.67 -25.90
N ASN A 250 4.83 -19.86 -24.61
CA ASN A 250 6.11 -19.62 -23.96
C ASN A 250 6.97 -20.86 -24.10
N PHE A 251 8.25 -20.72 -24.39
CA PHE A 251 9.13 -21.87 -24.60
C PHE A 251 10.44 -21.79 -23.83
N ILE A 252 10.97 -22.97 -23.51
CA ILE A 252 12.36 -23.18 -23.15
C ILE A 252 12.88 -24.31 -24.03
N ILE A 253 14.03 -24.09 -24.69
CA ILE A 253 14.68 -25.05 -25.55
C ILE A 253 16.11 -25.17 -25.08
N GLY A 254 16.61 -26.40 -24.97
CA GLY A 254 18.00 -26.74 -24.65
C GLY A 254 18.58 -27.81 -25.58
N SER A 255 19.89 -27.81 -25.69
CA SER A 255 20.63 -28.85 -26.39
C SER A 255 22.06 -28.93 -25.88
N LYS A 256 22.68 -30.13 -25.87
CA LYS A 256 24.12 -30.33 -25.62
C LYS A 256 24.93 -30.34 -26.88
N THR A 257 24.32 -30.60 -28.02
CA THR A 257 25.03 -30.84 -29.29
C THR A 257 24.83 -29.71 -30.30
N LYS A 258 23.71 -28.97 -30.21
CA LYS A 258 23.37 -27.85 -31.10
C LYS A 258 23.44 -26.51 -30.37
N ASP A 259 23.87 -25.46 -31.07
CA ASP A 259 23.86 -24.10 -30.52
C ASP A 259 22.44 -23.54 -30.51
N CYS A 260 21.86 -23.42 -29.34
CA CYS A 260 20.49 -22.91 -29.17
C CYS A 260 20.31 -21.46 -29.66
N ARG A 261 21.38 -20.67 -29.83
CA ARG A 261 21.27 -19.30 -30.38
C ARG A 261 20.90 -19.33 -31.87
N GLU A 262 21.36 -20.37 -32.62
CA GLU A 262 20.95 -20.58 -34.01
C GLU A 262 19.47 -20.95 -34.08
N ILE A 263 18.98 -21.78 -33.14
CA ILE A 263 17.56 -22.13 -33.01
C ILE A 263 16.73 -20.88 -32.69
N ALA A 264 17.21 -20.00 -31.82
CA ALA A 264 16.54 -18.74 -31.51
C ALA A 264 16.44 -17.82 -32.75
N THR A 265 17.48 -17.78 -33.56
CA THR A 265 17.51 -17.02 -34.81
C THR A 265 16.48 -17.59 -35.80
N LEU A 266 16.48 -18.92 -36.00
CA LEU A 266 15.54 -19.63 -36.86
C LEU A 266 14.08 -19.37 -36.44
N LEU A 267 13.78 -19.51 -35.15
CA LEU A 267 12.44 -19.24 -34.62
C LEU A 267 12.01 -17.77 -34.84
N ARG A 268 12.95 -16.83 -34.65
CA ARG A 268 12.67 -15.40 -34.86
C ARG A 268 12.36 -15.11 -36.33
N GLU A 269 13.15 -15.64 -37.24
CA GLU A 269 12.99 -15.42 -38.69
C GLU A 269 11.69 -16.05 -39.24
N LYS A 270 11.37 -17.27 -38.80
CA LYS A 270 10.23 -18.02 -39.34
C LYS A 270 8.92 -17.74 -38.66
N THR A 271 8.92 -17.41 -37.38
CA THR A 271 7.67 -17.28 -36.58
C THR A 271 7.55 -15.95 -35.87
N GLY A 272 8.54 -15.05 -35.98
CA GLY A 272 8.55 -13.80 -35.23
C GLY A 272 8.75 -13.99 -33.71
N ALA A 273 9.28 -15.13 -33.28
CA ALA A 273 9.51 -15.43 -31.86
C ALA A 273 10.39 -14.37 -31.18
N ARG A 274 10.09 -14.11 -29.93
CA ARG A 274 10.84 -13.18 -29.07
C ARG A 274 11.49 -13.95 -27.94
N GLY A 275 12.76 -13.73 -27.73
CA GLY A 275 13.52 -14.41 -26.69
C GLY A 275 14.99 -14.51 -27.03
N GLY A 276 15.72 -15.28 -26.23
CA GLY A 276 17.16 -15.52 -26.41
C GLY A 276 17.71 -16.29 -25.20
N GLY A 277 19.04 -16.40 -25.16
CA GLY A 277 19.73 -17.12 -24.10
C GLY A 277 21.18 -17.42 -24.46
N SER A 278 21.67 -18.56 -24.01
CA SER A 278 23.02 -19.06 -24.26
C SER A 278 23.05 -20.12 -25.38
N ALA A 279 24.25 -20.60 -25.74
CA ALA A 279 24.40 -21.73 -26.65
C ALA A 279 23.73 -23.02 -26.14
N ALA A 280 23.66 -23.20 -24.81
CA ALA A 280 23.08 -24.41 -24.21
C ALA A 280 21.56 -24.33 -24.02
N MET A 281 20.98 -23.13 -23.84
CA MET A 281 19.57 -22.98 -23.56
C MET A 281 19.03 -21.59 -23.93
N ILE A 282 17.87 -21.56 -24.53
CA ILE A 282 17.12 -20.34 -24.87
C ILE A 282 15.73 -20.39 -24.27
N GLN A 283 15.14 -19.22 -24.05
CA GLN A 283 13.75 -19.08 -23.62
C GLN A 283 13.09 -17.90 -24.31
N GLY A 284 11.79 -17.95 -24.47
CA GLY A 284 11.06 -16.88 -25.11
C GLY A 284 9.59 -17.16 -25.28
N SER A 285 8.98 -16.42 -26.20
CA SER A 285 7.60 -16.62 -26.63
C SER A 285 7.46 -16.63 -28.14
N VAL A 286 6.49 -17.38 -28.62
CA VAL A 286 6.21 -17.55 -30.05
C VAL A 286 4.70 -17.54 -30.30
N SER A 287 4.26 -16.94 -31.42
CA SER A 287 2.87 -16.93 -31.85
C SER A 287 2.73 -17.80 -33.12
N ALA A 288 2.97 -19.11 -32.98
CA ALA A 288 2.86 -20.11 -34.04
C ALA A 288 2.07 -21.31 -33.52
N GLU A 289 1.52 -22.12 -34.40
CA GLU A 289 0.81 -23.34 -34.03
C GLU A 289 1.80 -24.47 -33.71
N GLU A 290 1.36 -25.45 -32.91
CA GLU A 290 2.16 -26.62 -32.55
C GLU A 290 2.72 -27.35 -33.76
N LYS A 291 1.90 -27.53 -34.79
CA LYS A 291 2.30 -28.21 -36.03
C LYS A 291 3.49 -27.55 -36.71
N ASP A 292 3.45 -26.22 -36.82
CA ASP A 292 4.52 -25.45 -37.47
C ASP A 292 5.81 -25.52 -36.67
N LEU A 293 5.73 -25.51 -35.35
CA LEU A 293 6.86 -25.61 -34.44
C LEU A 293 7.48 -27.02 -34.51
N ARG A 294 6.66 -28.04 -34.60
CA ARG A 294 7.16 -29.43 -34.79
C ARG A 294 7.89 -29.61 -36.14
N GLU A 295 7.34 -29.08 -37.24
CA GLU A 295 7.96 -29.14 -38.56
C GLU A 295 9.25 -28.35 -38.62
N LEU A 296 9.34 -27.21 -37.93
CA LEU A 296 10.51 -26.34 -37.93
C LEU A 296 11.66 -26.88 -37.11
N LEU A 297 11.40 -27.67 -36.07
CA LEU A 297 12.38 -28.15 -35.09
C LEU A 297 12.60 -29.67 -35.13
N ALA A 298 12.01 -30.35 -36.13
CA ALA A 298 12.15 -31.78 -36.35
C ALA A 298 13.56 -32.22 -36.73
#